data_8b8376054e01c8e4395a99ed40de4f84
#
_entry.id   8b8376054e01c8e4395a99ed40de4f84
#
_cell.length_a   1.000
_cell.length_b   1.000
_cell.length_c   1.000
_cell.angle_alpha   90.00
_cell.angle_beta   90.00
_cell.angle_gamma   90.00
#
_symmetry.space_group_name_H-M   'P 1'
#
loop_
_entity.id
_entity.type
_entity.pdbx_description
1 polymer ?
#
loop_
_entity_poly.entity_id
_entity_poly.type
_entity_poly.pdbx_seq_one_letter_code
_entity_poly.pdbx_strand_id
1 'polypeptide(L)'
;MKYGKIRIEDGNFIFSKHMMMNYLPCKDIIWTYKRKEGVEGGAQKQYSTSSLVIITRRKKRYQFEMTDREIQNCIQLMRALNPQMVTGFPQGSRISMQSLPNTRDLGALETEDGRHILPKRLLRSGSLYHISITDQDMLTHEYHLSTVVDFRTRMECLEKPDTIIEGVQYHEIPIVDEETLGITRLGSPTELLRNFKEIPEEFMLKQYESLVHDEYSIKQYARFLDVLLHQNEGAVLWHCSAGKDRVGVGTALLLCALGVPKKTIYEDFMKTNMYLDKEMEYMIRFLETKMIVDNQVMDKIRLFYRVKEEYLDIVFETIKKDFGSMDMFMKKALYMNPKNMEVLRKKYLV
;
A
#
# COMPACT_ATOMS: atom_id res chain seq x y z
N MET A 1 -17.15 -16.32 -27.90
CA MET A 1 -16.19 -15.59 -28.77
C MET A 1 -14.85 -16.30 -28.77
N LYS A 2 -14.11 -16.35 -29.89
CA LYS A 2 -12.81 -17.03 -30.01
C LYS A 2 -11.69 -16.01 -30.15
N TYR A 3 -10.62 -16.21 -29.40
CA TYR A 3 -9.42 -15.38 -29.41
C TYR A 3 -8.19 -16.28 -29.48
N GLY A 4 -7.59 -16.41 -30.66
CA GLY A 4 -6.46 -17.33 -30.85
C GLY A 4 -6.76 -18.78 -30.42
N LYS A 5 -6.01 -19.24 -29.41
CA LYS A 5 -6.13 -20.58 -28.82
C LYS A 5 -7.16 -20.68 -27.69
N ILE A 6 -7.85 -19.58 -27.35
CA ILE A 6 -8.83 -19.55 -26.30
C ILE A 6 -10.23 -19.20 -26.83
N ARG A 7 -11.24 -19.56 -26.06
CA ARG A 7 -12.64 -19.25 -26.33
C ARG A 7 -13.33 -18.85 -25.02
N ILE A 8 -14.18 -17.82 -25.08
CA ILE A 8 -15.03 -17.45 -23.96
C ILE A 8 -16.46 -17.73 -24.37
N GLU A 9 -17.13 -18.62 -23.65
CA GLU A 9 -18.47 -19.10 -23.92
C GLU A 9 -19.16 -19.51 -22.62
N ASP A 10 -20.42 -19.16 -22.46
CA ASP A 10 -21.26 -19.50 -21.30
C ASP A 10 -20.59 -19.16 -19.95
N GLY A 11 -19.94 -17.99 -19.87
CA GLY A 11 -19.26 -17.54 -18.65
C GLY A 11 -17.96 -18.30 -18.32
N ASN A 12 -17.47 -19.14 -19.24
CA ASN A 12 -16.23 -19.91 -19.06
C ASN A 12 -15.14 -19.44 -20.02
N PHE A 13 -13.93 -19.34 -19.50
CA PHE A 13 -12.70 -19.23 -20.26
C PHE A 13 -12.20 -20.62 -20.60
N ILE A 14 -12.18 -20.95 -21.88
CA ILE A 14 -11.92 -22.32 -22.41
C ILE A 14 -10.60 -22.30 -23.17
N PHE A 15 -9.71 -23.23 -22.84
CA PHE A 15 -8.41 -23.37 -23.49
C PHE A 15 -7.93 -24.83 -23.52
N SER A 16 -7.06 -25.13 -24.47
CA SER A 16 -6.42 -26.46 -24.55
C SER A 16 -5.08 -26.44 -23.81
N LYS A 17 -4.87 -27.45 -22.96
CA LYS A 17 -3.60 -27.73 -22.29
C LYS A 17 -3.39 -29.24 -22.24
N HIS A 18 -2.20 -29.70 -22.68
CA HIS A 18 -1.88 -31.15 -22.74
C HIS A 18 -2.94 -31.97 -23.46
N MET A 19 -3.39 -31.48 -24.64
CA MET A 19 -4.44 -32.11 -25.49
C MET A 19 -5.83 -32.21 -24.83
N MET A 20 -6.03 -31.67 -23.63
CA MET A 20 -7.32 -31.64 -22.97
C MET A 20 -7.91 -30.23 -22.96
N MET A 21 -9.24 -30.17 -23.13
CA MET A 21 -9.97 -28.89 -22.96
C MET A 21 -10.14 -28.60 -21.49
N ASN A 22 -9.76 -27.40 -21.12
CA ASN A 22 -9.88 -26.89 -19.75
C ASN A 22 -10.93 -25.76 -19.71
N TYR A 23 -11.76 -25.79 -18.69
CA TYR A 23 -12.81 -24.83 -18.45
C TYR A 23 -12.51 -24.09 -17.15
N LEU A 24 -12.40 -22.77 -17.24
CA LEU A 24 -12.15 -21.90 -16.11
C LEU A 24 -13.33 -20.91 -16.03
N PRO A 25 -14.20 -21.00 -15.00
CA PRO A 25 -15.25 -20.01 -14.83
C PRO A 25 -14.69 -18.60 -14.73
N CYS A 26 -15.19 -17.66 -15.52
CA CYS A 26 -14.71 -16.26 -15.50
C CYS A 26 -14.85 -15.63 -14.11
N LYS A 27 -15.86 -16.04 -13.33
CA LYS A 27 -16.04 -15.61 -11.91
C LYS A 27 -14.91 -16.02 -10.98
N ASP A 28 -14.12 -17.04 -11.34
CA ASP A 28 -12.98 -17.50 -10.55
C ASP A 28 -11.68 -16.76 -10.90
N ILE A 29 -11.70 -15.91 -11.92
CA ILE A 29 -10.56 -15.07 -12.29
C ILE A 29 -10.60 -13.81 -11.41
N ILE A 30 -9.56 -13.62 -10.58
CA ILE A 30 -9.47 -12.47 -9.67
C ILE A 30 -8.60 -11.35 -10.24
N TRP A 31 -7.65 -11.67 -11.10
CA TRP A 31 -6.74 -10.70 -11.69
C TRP A 31 -6.29 -11.11 -13.08
N THR A 32 -6.23 -10.16 -14.01
CA THR A 32 -5.72 -10.35 -15.35
C THR A 32 -4.96 -9.12 -15.83
N TYR A 33 -3.91 -9.38 -16.61
CA TYR A 33 -3.11 -8.31 -17.17
C TYR A 33 -2.39 -8.77 -18.46
N LYS A 34 -1.93 -7.77 -19.22
CA LYS A 34 -1.05 -7.99 -20.36
C LYS A 34 0.41 -7.96 -19.91
N ARG A 35 1.17 -8.99 -20.24
CA ARG A 35 2.62 -9.03 -20.08
C ARG A 35 3.29 -8.92 -21.44
N LYS A 36 4.30 -8.08 -21.54
CA LYS A 36 5.20 -8.01 -22.70
C LYS A 36 6.53 -8.60 -22.30
N GLU A 37 7.02 -9.55 -23.08
CA GLU A 37 8.35 -10.12 -22.94
C GLU A 37 9.18 -9.70 -24.16
N GLY A 38 10.27 -8.96 -23.93
CA GLY A 38 11.24 -8.64 -24.96
C GLY A 38 12.24 -9.80 -25.07
N VAL A 39 12.48 -10.29 -26.27
CA VAL A 39 13.63 -11.14 -26.53
C VAL A 39 14.75 -10.23 -27.04
N GLU A 40 15.84 -10.10 -26.30
CA GLU A 40 17.09 -9.52 -26.78
C GLU A 40 17.68 -10.48 -27.82
N GLY A 41 17.36 -10.27 -29.09
CA GLY A 41 18.02 -10.92 -30.21
C GLY A 41 19.18 -10.05 -30.66
N GLY A 42 20.36 -10.61 -30.75
CA GLY A 42 21.55 -9.91 -31.23
C GLY A 42 21.26 -9.16 -32.53
N ALA A 43 21.81 -7.95 -32.62
CA ALA A 43 21.82 -7.01 -33.74
C ALA A 43 20.53 -6.94 -34.60
N GLN A 44 19.64 -6.02 -34.27
CA GLN A 44 18.62 -5.39 -35.14
C GLN A 44 17.15 -5.82 -35.12
N LYS A 45 16.64 -6.80 -34.36
CA LYS A 45 15.19 -6.91 -34.20
C LYS A 45 14.81 -7.25 -32.77
N GLN A 46 14.22 -6.30 -32.05
CA GLN A 46 13.47 -6.55 -30.82
C GLN A 46 12.14 -7.24 -31.19
N TYR A 47 12.02 -8.52 -30.88
CA TYR A 47 10.74 -9.23 -30.94
C TYR A 47 10.11 -9.10 -29.55
N SER A 48 8.94 -8.47 -29.45
CA SER A 48 8.16 -8.49 -28.22
C SER A 48 6.97 -9.43 -28.40
N THR A 49 6.86 -10.44 -27.55
CA THR A 49 5.66 -11.27 -27.46
C THR A 49 4.75 -10.70 -26.39
N SER A 50 3.46 -10.61 -26.71
CA SER A 50 2.44 -10.21 -25.75
C SER A 50 1.71 -11.42 -25.22
N SER A 51 1.48 -11.47 -23.94
CA SER A 51 0.75 -12.56 -23.28
C SER A 51 -0.36 -12.01 -22.39
N LEU A 52 -1.52 -12.68 -22.43
CA LEU A 52 -2.56 -12.54 -21.42
C LEU A 52 -2.19 -13.39 -20.22
N VAL A 53 -2.06 -12.77 -19.05
CA VAL A 53 -1.88 -13.49 -17.79
C VAL A 53 -3.20 -13.47 -17.02
N ILE A 54 -3.57 -14.62 -16.48
CA ILE A 54 -4.79 -14.83 -15.68
C ILE A 54 -4.38 -15.43 -14.35
N ILE A 55 -4.86 -14.83 -13.25
CA ILE A 55 -4.73 -15.31 -11.89
C ILE A 55 -6.11 -15.70 -11.37
N THR A 56 -6.23 -16.91 -10.87
CA THR A 56 -7.49 -17.42 -10.32
C THR A 56 -7.59 -17.21 -8.81
N ARG A 57 -8.80 -17.35 -8.25
CA ARG A 57 -9.07 -17.36 -6.80
C ARG A 57 -8.22 -18.40 -6.05
N ARG A 58 -7.86 -19.52 -6.69
CA ARG A 58 -6.95 -20.54 -6.16
C ARG A 58 -5.47 -20.19 -6.39
N LYS A 59 -5.16 -18.96 -6.78
CA LYS A 59 -3.82 -18.45 -7.09
C LYS A 59 -3.09 -19.22 -8.21
N LYS A 60 -3.81 -19.94 -9.06
CA LYS A 60 -3.22 -20.53 -10.25
C LYS A 60 -3.00 -19.45 -11.30
N ARG A 61 -1.79 -19.43 -11.85
CA ARG A 61 -1.39 -18.54 -12.93
C ARG A 61 -1.45 -19.27 -14.26
N TYR A 62 -2.09 -18.63 -15.23
CA TYR A 62 -2.11 -19.06 -16.62
C TYR A 62 -1.58 -17.94 -17.49
N GLN A 63 -0.86 -18.29 -18.56
CA GLN A 63 -0.30 -17.33 -19.51
C GLN A 63 -0.60 -17.83 -20.94
N PHE A 64 -1.11 -16.93 -21.78
CA PHE A 64 -1.51 -17.21 -23.15
C PHE A 64 -0.91 -16.17 -24.07
N GLU A 65 -0.05 -16.60 -25.00
CA GLU A 65 0.50 -15.75 -26.02
C GLU A 65 -0.60 -15.37 -27.03
N MET A 66 -0.80 -14.07 -27.22
CA MET A 66 -1.88 -13.50 -28.04
C MET A 66 -1.47 -12.14 -28.56
N THR A 67 -2.14 -11.67 -29.61
CA THR A 67 -1.97 -10.29 -30.09
C THR A 67 -2.54 -9.28 -29.10
N ASP A 68 -1.99 -8.06 -29.10
CA ASP A 68 -2.45 -6.97 -28.23
C ASP A 68 -3.96 -6.72 -28.34
N ARG A 69 -4.50 -6.79 -29.57
CA ARG A 69 -5.93 -6.61 -29.84
C ARG A 69 -6.78 -7.72 -29.22
N GLU A 70 -6.34 -8.97 -29.38
CA GLU A 70 -7.04 -10.12 -28.77
C GLU A 70 -7.03 -10.03 -27.25
N ILE A 71 -5.90 -9.65 -26.65
CA ILE A 71 -5.78 -9.44 -25.19
C ILE A 71 -6.77 -8.40 -24.71
N GLN A 72 -6.83 -7.23 -25.36
CA GLN A 72 -7.74 -6.16 -25.00
C GLN A 72 -9.21 -6.60 -25.07
N ASN A 73 -9.61 -7.20 -26.18
CA ASN A 73 -10.97 -7.70 -26.37
C ASN A 73 -11.34 -8.79 -25.35
N CYS A 74 -10.39 -9.69 -25.05
CA CYS A 74 -10.56 -10.75 -24.07
C CYS A 74 -10.75 -10.19 -22.66
N ILE A 75 -9.91 -9.22 -22.23
CA ILE A 75 -10.02 -8.54 -20.93
C ILE A 75 -11.36 -7.81 -20.83
N GLN A 76 -11.77 -7.09 -21.86
CA GLN A 76 -13.03 -6.35 -21.88
C GLN A 76 -14.23 -7.29 -21.69
N LEU A 77 -14.25 -8.43 -22.41
CA LEU A 77 -15.33 -9.42 -22.27
C LEU A 77 -15.33 -10.07 -20.88
N MET A 78 -14.15 -10.48 -20.39
CA MET A 78 -14.04 -11.05 -19.04
C MET A 78 -14.48 -10.06 -17.96
N ARG A 79 -14.15 -8.77 -18.12
CA ARG A 79 -14.60 -7.71 -17.19
C ARG A 79 -16.13 -7.55 -17.20
N ALA A 80 -16.76 -7.67 -18.36
CA ALA A 80 -18.23 -7.64 -18.47
C ALA A 80 -18.88 -8.85 -17.75
N LEU A 81 -18.22 -10.02 -17.78
CA LEU A 81 -18.69 -11.24 -17.10
C LEU A 81 -18.31 -11.29 -15.62
N ASN A 82 -17.27 -10.60 -15.21
CA ASN A 82 -16.81 -10.49 -13.83
C ASN A 82 -16.29 -9.07 -13.54
N PRO A 83 -17.16 -8.15 -13.20
CA PRO A 83 -16.79 -6.74 -12.94
C PRO A 83 -15.82 -6.55 -11.76
N GLN A 84 -15.79 -7.51 -10.83
CA GLN A 84 -14.91 -7.45 -9.65
C GLN A 84 -13.45 -7.86 -9.95
N MET A 85 -13.21 -8.44 -11.14
CA MET A 85 -11.88 -8.85 -11.56
C MET A 85 -10.97 -7.61 -11.70
N VAL A 86 -9.78 -7.68 -11.12
CA VAL A 86 -8.76 -6.64 -11.31
C VAL A 86 -8.14 -6.75 -12.70
N THR A 87 -7.94 -5.62 -13.35
CA THR A 87 -7.27 -5.53 -14.64
C THR A 87 -6.04 -4.63 -14.57
N GLY A 88 -4.93 -5.02 -15.15
CA GLY A 88 -3.69 -4.25 -15.17
C GLY A 88 -2.87 -4.36 -13.88
N PHE A 89 -2.00 -3.39 -13.66
CA PHE A 89 -1.05 -3.36 -12.55
C PHE A 89 -1.27 -2.10 -11.68
N PRO A 90 -1.82 -2.21 -10.46
CA PRO A 90 -1.93 -1.06 -9.54
C PRO A 90 -0.55 -0.54 -9.10
N GLN A 91 0.39 -1.40 -8.71
CA GLN A 91 1.78 -1.06 -8.34
C GLN A 91 1.91 0.13 -7.38
N GLY A 92 1.08 0.17 -6.33
CA GLY A 92 1.03 1.29 -5.42
C GLY A 92 0.54 2.60 -6.07
N SER A 93 -0.24 2.51 -7.16
CA SER A 93 -0.89 3.67 -7.75
C SER A 93 -1.96 4.23 -6.81
N ARG A 94 -2.15 5.55 -6.89
CA ARG A 94 -3.20 6.22 -6.14
C ARG A 94 -4.58 5.68 -6.54
N ILE A 95 -5.39 5.36 -5.56
CA ILE A 95 -6.82 5.15 -5.74
C ILE A 95 -7.48 6.53 -5.77
N SER A 96 -8.27 6.81 -6.79
CA SER A 96 -8.97 8.10 -6.94
C SER A 96 -10.13 8.17 -5.94
N MET A 97 -9.83 8.57 -4.72
CA MET A 97 -10.77 8.83 -3.65
C MET A 97 -11.08 10.33 -3.54
N GLN A 98 -12.28 10.67 -3.07
CA GLN A 98 -12.72 12.06 -2.89
C GLN A 98 -12.16 12.70 -1.63
N SER A 99 -12.17 11.94 -0.52
CA SER A 99 -11.85 12.42 0.83
C SER A 99 -10.62 11.77 1.44
N LEU A 100 -10.04 10.74 0.81
CA LEU A 100 -8.89 10.01 1.31
C LEU A 100 -7.67 10.24 0.41
N PRO A 101 -6.94 11.33 0.58
CA PRO A 101 -5.68 11.54 -0.13
C PRO A 101 -4.65 10.47 0.28
N ASN A 102 -3.64 10.26 -0.56
CA ASN A 102 -2.58 9.30 -0.30
C ASN A 102 -3.03 7.83 -0.21
N THR A 103 -4.27 7.52 -0.60
CA THR A 103 -4.78 6.15 -0.62
C THR A 103 -4.27 5.40 -1.84
N ARG A 104 -3.71 4.19 -1.62
CA ARG A 104 -3.22 3.32 -2.67
C ARG A 104 -3.26 1.84 -2.34
N ASP A 105 -3.34 1.03 -3.40
CA ASP A 105 -3.28 -0.43 -3.36
C ASP A 105 -1.84 -0.86 -3.66
N LEU A 106 -1.24 -1.62 -2.76
CA LEU A 106 0.11 -2.18 -2.93
C LEU A 106 0.14 -3.40 -3.87
N GLY A 107 -1.01 -3.79 -4.41
CA GLY A 107 -1.13 -4.89 -5.36
C GLY A 107 -0.23 -4.72 -6.57
N ALA A 108 0.19 -5.85 -7.14
CA ALA A 108 1.10 -5.95 -8.27
C ALA A 108 2.53 -5.43 -8.06
N LEU A 109 2.92 -5.02 -6.84
CA LEU A 109 4.34 -4.83 -6.52
C LEU A 109 5.05 -6.19 -6.63
N GLU A 110 6.19 -6.20 -7.33
CA GLU A 110 6.98 -7.40 -7.58
C GLU A 110 7.96 -7.65 -6.43
N THR A 111 8.09 -8.91 -6.05
CA THR A 111 9.08 -9.37 -5.06
C THR A 111 10.36 -9.84 -5.76
N GLU A 112 11.46 -9.97 -5.01
CA GLU A 112 12.76 -10.43 -5.54
C GLU A 112 12.70 -11.82 -6.19
N ASP A 113 11.76 -12.66 -5.77
CA ASP A 113 11.54 -14.01 -6.36
C ASP A 113 10.56 -14.02 -7.54
N GLY A 114 10.15 -12.84 -8.04
CA GLY A 114 9.30 -12.66 -9.22
C GLY A 114 7.81 -12.90 -8.98
N ARG A 115 7.38 -13.08 -7.73
CA ARG A 115 5.96 -13.08 -7.36
C ARG A 115 5.44 -11.65 -7.27
N HIS A 116 4.13 -11.50 -7.20
CA HIS A 116 3.48 -10.20 -7.09
C HIS A 116 2.52 -10.18 -5.90
N ILE A 117 2.40 -9.02 -5.25
CA ILE A 117 1.37 -8.81 -4.25
C ILE A 117 0.00 -8.88 -4.92
N LEU A 118 -0.93 -9.62 -4.32
CA LEU A 118 -2.32 -9.69 -4.79
C LEU A 118 -2.98 -8.32 -4.71
N PRO A 119 -3.55 -7.80 -5.80
CA PRO A 119 -4.33 -6.56 -5.78
C PRO A 119 -5.55 -6.64 -4.87
N LYS A 120 -6.00 -5.48 -4.40
CA LYS A 120 -7.17 -5.32 -3.53
C LYS A 120 -7.08 -6.09 -2.21
N ARG A 121 -5.86 -6.24 -1.68
CA ARG A 121 -5.63 -6.92 -0.41
C ARG A 121 -4.93 -6.04 0.64
N LEU A 122 -4.04 -5.18 0.21
CA LEU A 122 -3.16 -4.40 1.08
C LEU A 122 -3.26 -2.92 0.68
N LEU A 123 -4.00 -2.15 1.48
CA LEU A 123 -4.30 -0.74 1.22
C LEU A 123 -3.68 0.14 2.31
N ARG A 124 -3.15 1.29 1.92
CA ARG A 124 -2.70 2.31 2.86
C ARG A 124 -3.34 3.65 2.57
N SER A 125 -3.62 4.47 3.61
CA SER A 125 -4.27 5.79 3.46
C SER A 125 -3.92 6.76 4.58
N GLY A 126 -4.44 7.99 4.48
CA GLY A 126 -4.65 8.90 5.61
C GLY A 126 -5.88 8.50 6.43
N SER A 127 -6.23 9.32 7.44
CA SER A 127 -7.32 9.01 8.38
C SER A 127 -8.69 8.96 7.70
N LEU A 128 -9.57 8.10 8.21
CA LEU A 128 -10.94 7.93 7.72
C LEU A 128 -11.92 8.95 8.33
N TYR A 129 -11.38 10.06 8.88
CA TYR A 129 -12.18 11.14 9.41
C TYR A 129 -12.98 11.83 8.31
N HIS A 130 -14.31 11.87 8.47
CA HIS A 130 -15.24 12.46 7.47
C HIS A 130 -15.10 11.89 6.05
N ILE A 131 -14.86 10.60 5.94
CA ILE A 131 -14.81 9.91 4.63
C ILE A 131 -16.16 10.03 3.92
N SER A 132 -16.14 10.34 2.62
CA SER A 132 -17.35 10.46 1.80
C SER A 132 -18.07 9.13 1.64
N ILE A 133 -19.39 9.17 1.43
CA ILE A 133 -20.20 7.97 1.13
C ILE A 133 -19.66 7.25 -0.10
N THR A 134 -19.28 7.97 -1.13
CA THR A 134 -18.69 7.40 -2.36
C THR A 134 -17.41 6.61 -2.06
N ASP A 135 -16.54 7.14 -1.18
CA ASP A 135 -15.32 6.45 -0.80
C ASP A 135 -15.60 5.23 0.07
N GLN A 136 -16.61 5.31 0.97
CA GLN A 136 -17.06 4.15 1.75
C GLN A 136 -17.57 3.04 0.83
N ASP A 137 -18.42 3.39 -0.14
CA ASP A 137 -18.95 2.44 -1.13
C ASP A 137 -17.83 1.80 -1.96
N MET A 138 -16.84 2.58 -2.39
CA MET A 138 -15.69 2.07 -3.12
C MET A 138 -14.87 1.09 -2.27
N LEU A 139 -14.56 1.45 -1.03
CA LEU A 139 -13.80 0.57 -0.11
C LEU A 139 -14.56 -0.73 0.16
N THR A 140 -15.87 -0.66 0.36
CA THR A 140 -16.72 -1.81 0.68
C THR A 140 -16.97 -2.71 -0.53
N HIS A 141 -17.43 -2.13 -1.64
CA HIS A 141 -17.92 -2.91 -2.78
C HIS A 141 -16.83 -3.26 -3.79
N GLU A 142 -15.84 -2.35 -4.00
CA GLU A 142 -14.78 -2.62 -4.97
C GLU A 142 -13.56 -3.28 -4.36
N TYR A 143 -13.17 -2.83 -3.15
CA TYR A 143 -11.98 -3.35 -2.45
C TYR A 143 -12.32 -4.44 -1.43
N HIS A 144 -13.60 -4.65 -1.11
CA HIS A 144 -14.03 -5.60 -0.08
C HIS A 144 -13.29 -5.39 1.23
N LEU A 145 -13.21 -4.13 1.66
CA LEU A 145 -12.56 -3.76 2.91
C LEU A 145 -13.20 -4.53 4.07
N SER A 146 -12.39 -5.24 4.81
CA SER A 146 -12.84 -6.04 5.95
C SER A 146 -12.17 -5.65 7.25
N THR A 147 -11.02 -4.97 7.16
CA THR A 147 -10.23 -4.61 8.34
C THR A 147 -9.57 -3.26 8.15
N VAL A 148 -9.69 -2.42 9.17
CA VAL A 148 -8.96 -1.14 9.31
C VAL A 148 -8.01 -1.25 10.49
N VAL A 149 -6.78 -0.78 10.30
CA VAL A 149 -5.77 -0.67 11.37
C VAL A 149 -5.37 0.80 11.52
N ASP A 150 -5.72 1.39 12.65
CA ASP A 150 -5.44 2.79 12.95
C ASP A 150 -4.16 2.91 13.79
N PHE A 151 -3.15 3.60 13.25
CA PHE A 151 -1.85 3.83 13.90
C PHE A 151 -1.81 5.12 14.73
N ARG A 152 -2.91 5.85 14.82
CA ARG A 152 -3.00 7.11 15.55
C ARG A 152 -3.01 6.89 17.05
N THR A 153 -2.58 7.91 17.78
CA THR A 153 -2.73 7.94 19.24
C THR A 153 -4.20 8.06 19.64
N ARG A 154 -4.48 7.75 20.89
CA ARG A 154 -5.84 7.91 21.44
C ARG A 154 -6.35 9.34 21.32
N MET A 155 -5.50 10.34 21.57
CA MET A 155 -5.90 11.76 21.47
C MET A 155 -6.23 12.13 20.02
N GLU A 156 -5.42 11.71 19.03
CA GLU A 156 -5.73 11.93 17.61
C GLU A 156 -7.08 11.31 17.21
N CYS A 157 -7.39 10.11 17.73
CA CYS A 157 -8.67 9.43 17.47
C CYS A 157 -9.85 10.16 18.13
N LEU A 158 -9.68 10.70 19.35
CA LEU A 158 -10.72 11.48 20.03
C LEU A 158 -11.01 12.83 19.34
N GLU A 159 -9.98 13.51 18.85
CA GLU A 159 -10.13 14.77 18.13
C GLU A 159 -10.75 14.59 16.74
N LYS A 160 -10.37 13.54 16.05
CA LYS A 160 -10.81 13.24 14.68
C LYS A 160 -11.17 11.77 14.54
N PRO A 161 -12.32 11.35 15.12
CA PRO A 161 -12.72 9.94 15.06
C PRO A 161 -12.94 9.49 13.62
N ASP A 162 -12.56 8.25 13.33
CA ASP A 162 -12.86 7.68 12.03
C ASP A 162 -14.35 7.51 11.82
N THR A 163 -14.78 7.69 10.58
CA THR A 163 -16.10 7.24 10.16
C THR A 163 -16.12 5.71 10.15
N ILE A 164 -17.01 5.13 10.93
CA ILE A 164 -17.14 3.68 11.02
C ILE A 164 -17.89 3.15 9.79
N ILE A 165 -17.29 2.20 9.10
CA ILE A 165 -17.87 1.50 7.95
C ILE A 165 -18.49 0.20 8.46
N GLU A 166 -19.76 -0.01 8.18
CA GLU A 166 -20.50 -1.20 8.64
C GLU A 166 -19.87 -2.50 8.10
N GLY A 167 -19.74 -3.51 8.95
CA GLY A 167 -19.16 -4.81 8.62
C GLY A 167 -17.63 -4.84 8.56
N VAL A 168 -16.95 -3.73 8.84
CA VAL A 168 -15.48 -3.63 8.88
C VAL A 168 -14.98 -3.73 10.32
N GLN A 169 -13.97 -4.56 10.54
CA GLN A 169 -13.29 -4.70 11.84
C GLN A 169 -12.24 -3.59 12.00
N TYR A 170 -12.22 -2.96 13.18
CA TYR A 170 -11.25 -1.89 13.50
C TYR A 170 -10.27 -2.37 14.58
N HIS A 171 -8.97 -2.10 14.35
CA HIS A 171 -7.89 -2.33 15.29
C HIS A 171 -7.18 -1.00 15.58
N GLU A 172 -7.28 -0.52 16.80
CA GLU A 172 -6.48 0.60 17.27
C GLU A 172 -5.10 0.08 17.69
N ILE A 173 -4.08 0.47 16.96
CA ILE A 173 -2.69 0.07 17.18
C ILE A 173 -1.82 1.35 17.14
N PRO A 174 -1.87 2.18 18.20
CA PRO A 174 -1.10 3.42 18.25
C PRO A 174 0.40 3.12 18.19
N ILE A 175 1.05 3.54 17.11
CA ILE A 175 2.48 3.26 16.89
C ILE A 175 3.38 4.03 17.85
N VAL A 176 2.94 5.23 18.26
CA VAL A 176 3.64 6.06 19.23
C VAL A 176 2.72 6.33 20.41
N ASP A 177 3.27 6.41 21.61
CA ASP A 177 2.50 6.81 22.76
C ASP A 177 2.37 8.35 22.85
N GLU A 178 1.45 8.82 23.68
CA GLU A 178 1.14 10.23 23.80
C GLU A 178 2.27 11.03 24.48
N GLU A 179 3.08 10.40 25.31
CA GLU A 179 4.20 11.03 26.01
C GLU A 179 5.34 11.32 25.04
N THR A 180 5.60 10.40 24.10
CA THR A 180 6.65 10.53 23.08
C THR A 180 6.33 11.63 22.07
N LEU A 181 5.05 11.83 21.73
CA LEU A 181 4.67 12.85 20.74
C LEU A 181 4.84 14.30 21.21
N GLY A 182 4.90 14.58 22.51
CA GLY A 182 5.23 15.88 23.11
C GLY A 182 4.55 17.15 22.52
N ILE A 183 4.12 17.05 21.27
CA ILE A 183 3.59 18.11 20.40
C ILE A 183 2.07 18.28 20.57
N THR A 184 1.36 17.26 21.05
CA THR A 184 -0.12 17.22 21.05
C THR A 184 -0.77 18.04 22.15
N ARG A 185 -0.02 18.62 23.09
CA ARG A 185 -0.61 19.29 24.26
C ARG A 185 -0.56 20.82 24.30
N LEU A 186 0.09 21.50 23.36
CA LEU A 186 0.39 22.92 23.52
C LEU A 186 0.07 23.75 22.25
N GLY A 187 -1.19 24.18 22.12
CA GLY A 187 -1.55 25.27 21.22
C GLY A 187 -2.02 24.84 19.82
N SER A 188 -2.35 25.83 18.99
CA SER A 188 -2.72 25.61 17.59
C SER A 188 -1.52 25.09 16.78
N PRO A 189 -1.72 24.37 15.68
CA PRO A 189 -0.64 23.91 14.82
C PRO A 189 0.35 25.01 14.39
N THR A 190 -0.14 26.24 14.23
CA THR A 190 0.67 27.41 13.88
C THR A 190 1.52 27.93 15.04
N GLU A 191 0.99 27.89 16.28
CA GLU A 191 1.78 28.26 17.47
C GLU A 191 2.86 27.22 17.75
N LEU A 192 2.56 25.95 17.58
CA LEU A 192 3.55 24.89 17.68
C LEU A 192 4.68 25.09 16.66
N LEU A 193 4.35 25.37 15.39
CA LEU A 193 5.34 25.60 14.34
C LEU A 193 6.17 26.88 14.57
N ARG A 194 5.58 27.96 15.11
CA ARG A 194 6.33 29.18 15.48
C ARG A 194 7.32 28.92 16.61
N ASN A 195 6.87 28.20 17.64
CA ASN A 195 7.66 27.95 18.84
C ASN A 195 8.62 26.77 18.71
N PHE A 196 8.57 26.07 17.57
CA PHE A 196 9.43 24.92 17.30
C PHE A 196 10.89 25.37 17.14
N LYS A 197 11.72 25.03 18.12
CA LYS A 197 13.11 25.50 18.24
C LYS A 197 14.12 24.55 17.59
N GLU A 198 13.75 23.30 17.39
CA GLU A 198 14.64 22.32 16.77
C GLU A 198 14.73 22.54 15.26
N ILE A 199 15.83 22.07 14.67
CA ILE A 199 15.94 21.97 13.21
C ILE A 199 14.94 20.93 12.74
N PRO A 200 13.96 21.28 11.87
CA PRO A 200 12.88 20.37 11.55
C PRO A 200 13.34 19.04 10.94
N GLU A 201 14.42 19.05 10.14
CA GLU A 201 15.01 17.85 9.58
C GLU A 201 15.56 16.91 10.66
N GLU A 202 16.30 17.42 11.63
CA GLU A 202 16.85 16.61 12.73
C GLU A 202 15.74 16.03 13.60
N PHE A 203 14.69 16.82 13.85
CA PHE A 203 13.51 16.33 14.55
C PHE A 203 12.86 15.17 13.80
N MET A 204 12.65 15.30 12.49
CA MET A 204 12.07 14.23 11.68
C MET A 204 12.93 12.97 11.69
N LEU A 205 14.25 13.09 11.56
CA LEU A 205 15.16 11.94 11.62
C LEU A 205 15.06 11.21 12.97
N LYS A 206 15.04 11.95 14.10
CA LYS A 206 14.83 11.35 15.44
C LYS A 206 13.47 10.65 15.54
N GLN A 207 12.41 11.25 14.97
CA GLN A 207 11.09 10.61 14.95
C GLN A 207 11.11 9.29 14.17
N TYR A 208 11.76 9.24 13.01
CA TYR A 208 11.85 7.99 12.23
C TYR A 208 12.76 6.95 12.91
N GLU A 209 13.84 7.37 13.57
CA GLU A 209 14.68 6.49 14.38
C GLU A 209 13.86 5.85 15.51
N SER A 210 13.08 6.63 16.26
CA SER A 210 12.28 6.15 17.37
C SER A 210 11.24 5.10 16.95
N LEU A 211 10.66 5.20 15.76
CA LEU A 211 9.67 4.24 15.26
C LEU A 211 10.18 2.78 15.20
N VAL A 212 11.50 2.57 15.13
CA VAL A 212 12.12 1.23 15.07
C VAL A 212 13.15 0.98 16.17
N HIS A 213 13.36 1.96 17.06
CA HIS A 213 14.22 1.88 18.23
C HIS A 213 13.40 1.64 19.51
N ASP A 214 12.28 2.34 19.68
CA ASP A 214 11.46 2.27 20.88
C ASP A 214 10.72 0.94 20.96
N GLU A 215 10.82 0.29 22.12
CA GLU A 215 10.12 -0.98 22.34
C GLU A 215 8.62 -0.90 22.16
N TYR A 216 8.00 0.24 22.53
CA TYR A 216 6.56 0.44 22.35
C TYR A 216 6.20 0.41 20.88
N SER A 217 6.86 1.24 20.05
CA SER A 217 6.61 1.32 18.60
C SER A 217 6.84 -0.02 17.91
N ILE A 218 7.93 -0.71 18.27
CA ILE A 218 8.25 -2.05 17.76
C ILE A 218 7.13 -3.05 18.07
N LYS A 219 6.66 -3.09 19.33
CA LYS A 219 5.56 -3.98 19.74
C LYS A 219 4.27 -3.69 18.95
N GLN A 220 3.98 -2.41 18.67
CA GLN A 220 2.78 -2.06 17.90
C GLN A 220 2.93 -2.48 16.41
N TYR A 221 4.09 -2.33 15.80
CA TYR A 221 4.32 -2.87 14.45
C TYR A 221 4.26 -4.40 14.42
N ALA A 222 4.72 -5.09 15.47
CA ALA A 222 4.53 -6.53 15.58
C ALA A 222 3.03 -6.91 15.63
N ARG A 223 2.21 -6.18 16.40
CA ARG A 223 0.74 -6.36 16.41
C ARG A 223 0.09 -6.11 15.05
N PHE A 224 0.55 -5.08 14.33
CA PHE A 224 0.09 -4.83 12.97
C PHE A 224 0.37 -6.02 12.03
N LEU A 225 1.59 -6.57 12.05
CA LEU A 225 1.92 -7.74 11.24
C LEU A 225 1.14 -8.98 11.68
N ASP A 226 0.84 -9.12 12.97
CA ASP A 226 0.00 -10.20 13.50
C ASP A 226 -1.44 -10.11 12.99
N VAL A 227 -2.04 -8.90 12.92
CA VAL A 227 -3.35 -8.69 12.27
C VAL A 227 -3.30 -9.19 10.83
N LEU A 228 -2.26 -8.85 10.07
CA LEU A 228 -2.12 -9.30 8.68
C LEU A 228 -1.94 -10.81 8.56
N LEU A 229 -1.26 -11.45 9.52
CA LEU A 229 -1.13 -12.91 9.56
C LEU A 229 -2.47 -13.61 9.79
N HIS A 230 -3.34 -13.05 10.61
CA HIS A 230 -4.62 -13.67 10.98
C HIS A 230 -5.78 -13.26 10.06
N GLN A 231 -5.65 -12.18 9.28
CA GLN A 231 -6.67 -11.75 8.32
C GLN A 231 -6.88 -12.77 7.20
N ASN A 232 -8.08 -13.28 7.01
CA ASN A 232 -8.36 -14.33 6.02
C ASN A 232 -8.93 -13.78 4.71
N GLU A 233 -9.93 -12.91 4.77
CA GLU A 233 -10.67 -12.43 3.60
C GLU A 233 -10.72 -10.91 3.54
N GLY A 234 -10.98 -10.36 2.35
CA GLY A 234 -11.11 -8.92 2.11
C GLY A 234 -9.78 -8.18 2.10
N ALA A 235 -9.87 -6.89 1.98
CA ALA A 235 -8.74 -5.97 2.06
C ALA A 235 -8.49 -5.54 3.51
N VAL A 236 -7.21 -5.30 3.83
CA VAL A 236 -6.79 -4.58 5.03
C VAL A 236 -6.33 -3.19 4.61
N LEU A 237 -6.84 -2.17 5.28
CA LEU A 237 -6.39 -0.80 5.14
C LEU A 237 -5.76 -0.36 6.45
N TRP A 238 -4.52 0.16 6.39
CA TRP A 238 -3.90 0.80 7.55
C TRP A 238 -3.63 2.27 7.28
N HIS A 239 -3.82 3.06 8.32
CA HIS A 239 -3.69 4.50 8.23
C HIS A 239 -3.10 5.12 9.50
N CYS A 240 -2.74 6.39 9.40
CA CYS A 240 -2.51 7.31 10.50
C CYS A 240 -3.19 8.65 10.15
N SER A 241 -2.72 9.78 10.62
CA SER A 241 -3.34 11.08 10.29
C SER A 241 -3.21 11.42 8.80
N ALA A 242 -1.99 11.43 8.22
CA ALA A 242 -1.73 11.73 6.81
C ALA A 242 -1.41 10.51 5.94
N GLY A 243 -1.28 9.31 6.53
CA GLY A 243 -0.84 8.12 5.83
C GLY A 243 0.63 8.18 5.38
N LYS A 244 1.45 8.97 6.04
CA LYS A 244 2.81 9.34 5.63
C LYS A 244 3.86 8.58 6.44
N ASP A 245 4.14 8.98 7.67
CA ASP A 245 5.28 8.56 8.48
C ASP A 245 5.09 7.17 9.09
N ARG A 246 4.20 7.02 10.07
CA ARG A 246 3.90 5.74 10.75
C ARG A 246 3.44 4.68 9.76
N VAL A 247 2.58 5.04 8.84
CA VAL A 247 2.13 4.18 7.73
C VAL A 247 3.28 3.88 6.77
N GLY A 248 4.14 4.84 6.47
CA GLY A 248 5.31 4.66 5.62
C GLY A 248 6.26 3.59 6.14
N VAL A 249 6.64 3.70 7.43
CA VAL A 249 7.50 2.70 8.09
C VAL A 249 6.81 1.35 8.19
N GLY A 250 5.55 1.29 8.65
CA GLY A 250 4.80 0.03 8.72
C GLY A 250 4.66 -0.65 7.36
N THR A 251 4.48 0.14 6.29
CA THR A 251 4.47 -0.37 4.91
C THR A 251 5.85 -0.90 4.50
N ALA A 252 6.93 -0.17 4.79
CA ALA A 252 8.28 -0.60 4.47
C ALA A 252 8.61 -1.93 5.16
N LEU A 253 8.27 -2.09 6.44
CA LEU A 253 8.45 -3.33 7.18
C LEU A 253 7.66 -4.49 6.56
N LEU A 254 6.39 -4.27 6.21
CA LEU A 254 5.56 -5.26 5.54
C LEU A 254 6.14 -5.66 4.18
N LEU A 255 6.57 -4.70 3.37
CA LEU A 255 7.15 -4.96 2.05
C LEU A 255 8.48 -5.72 2.16
N CYS A 256 9.32 -5.43 3.17
CA CYS A 256 10.49 -6.26 3.50
C CYS A 256 10.08 -7.70 3.84
N ALA A 257 9.06 -7.89 4.68
CA ALA A 257 8.57 -9.22 5.04
C ALA A 257 8.07 -10.00 3.82
N LEU A 258 7.44 -9.33 2.86
CA LEU A 258 7.00 -9.94 1.60
C LEU A 258 8.14 -10.19 0.60
N GLY A 259 9.32 -9.60 0.81
CA GLY A 259 10.48 -9.74 -0.09
C GLY A 259 10.43 -8.81 -1.29
N VAL A 260 9.83 -7.64 -1.15
CA VAL A 260 9.85 -6.58 -2.17
C VAL A 260 11.24 -5.90 -2.18
N PRO A 261 11.83 -5.61 -3.35
CA PRO A 261 13.13 -4.97 -3.44
C PRO A 261 13.18 -3.60 -2.75
N LYS A 262 14.29 -3.28 -2.08
CA LYS A 262 14.49 -2.01 -1.36
C LYS A 262 14.16 -0.80 -2.25
N LYS A 263 14.58 -0.79 -3.51
CA LYS A 263 14.27 0.27 -4.49
C LYS A 263 12.77 0.52 -4.59
N THR A 264 11.97 -0.53 -4.74
CA THR A 264 10.49 -0.42 -4.86
C THR A 264 9.85 0.09 -3.57
N ILE A 265 10.41 -0.26 -2.40
CA ILE A 265 9.97 0.25 -1.10
C ILE A 265 10.16 1.77 -1.02
N TYR A 266 11.33 2.28 -1.45
CA TYR A 266 11.60 3.71 -1.51
C TYR A 266 10.70 4.43 -2.51
N GLU A 267 10.50 3.85 -3.69
CA GLU A 267 9.58 4.39 -4.70
C GLU A 267 8.15 4.53 -4.16
N ASP A 268 7.62 3.50 -3.45
CA ASP A 268 6.29 3.62 -2.82
C ASP A 268 6.29 4.71 -1.75
N PHE A 269 7.30 4.77 -0.89
CA PHE A 269 7.39 5.77 0.15
C PHE A 269 7.40 7.20 -0.42
N MET A 270 8.21 7.46 -1.44
CA MET A 270 8.36 8.77 -2.08
C MET A 270 7.13 9.22 -2.87
N LYS A 271 6.28 8.29 -3.35
CA LYS A 271 4.97 8.63 -3.97
C LYS A 271 4.08 9.46 -3.04
N THR A 272 4.29 9.38 -1.74
CA THR A 272 3.57 10.19 -0.74
C THR A 272 3.66 11.68 -1.05
N ASN A 273 4.82 12.18 -1.48
CA ASN A 273 5.01 13.59 -1.84
C ASN A 273 4.09 14.02 -2.97
N MET A 274 3.96 13.18 -4.01
CA MET A 274 3.08 13.46 -5.14
C MET A 274 1.58 13.37 -4.74
N TYR A 275 1.25 12.44 -3.86
CA TYR A 275 -0.15 12.19 -3.50
C TYR A 275 -0.69 13.17 -2.46
N LEU A 276 0.17 13.80 -1.66
CA LEU A 276 -0.19 14.84 -0.67
C LEU A 276 0.09 16.28 -1.14
N ASP A 277 0.57 16.47 -2.36
CA ASP A 277 0.96 17.80 -2.86
C ASP A 277 -0.23 18.78 -2.87
N LYS A 278 -1.40 18.33 -3.31
CA LYS A 278 -2.62 19.17 -3.32
C LYS A 278 -3.12 19.52 -1.92
N GLU A 279 -3.04 18.60 -0.98
CA GLU A 279 -3.42 18.81 0.42
C GLU A 279 -2.46 19.78 1.09
N MET A 280 -1.17 19.68 0.80
CA MET A 280 -0.15 20.63 1.26
C MET A 280 -0.41 22.03 0.69
N GLU A 281 -0.65 22.16 -0.62
CA GLU A 281 -0.97 23.44 -1.26
C GLU A 281 -2.25 24.06 -0.68
N TYR A 282 -3.29 23.25 -0.48
CA TYR A 282 -4.53 23.71 0.15
C TYR A 282 -4.28 24.24 1.55
N MET A 283 -3.52 23.54 2.37
CA MET A 283 -3.18 23.97 3.73
C MET A 283 -2.38 25.29 3.71
N ILE A 284 -1.41 25.41 2.83
CA ILE A 284 -0.62 26.63 2.66
C ILE A 284 -1.54 27.82 2.33
N ARG A 285 -2.38 27.70 1.31
CA ARG A 285 -3.33 28.76 0.90
C ARG A 285 -4.32 29.10 2.02
N PHE A 286 -4.80 28.10 2.75
CA PHE A 286 -5.69 28.33 3.88
C PHE A 286 -5.01 29.20 4.95
N LEU A 287 -3.75 28.89 5.30
CA LEU A 287 -3.00 29.65 6.28
C LEU A 287 -2.66 31.05 5.80
N GLU A 288 -2.30 31.24 4.53
CA GLU A 288 -2.06 32.55 3.92
C GLU A 288 -3.32 33.44 3.96
N THR A 289 -4.50 32.85 3.82
CA THR A 289 -5.78 33.61 3.84
C THR A 289 -6.32 33.91 5.22
N LYS A 290 -6.01 33.08 6.22
CA LYS A 290 -6.57 33.16 7.57
C LYS A 290 -5.63 33.79 8.59
N MET A 291 -4.34 33.77 8.34
CA MET A 291 -3.31 34.17 9.28
C MET A 291 -2.15 34.87 8.56
N ILE A 292 -1.56 35.87 9.23
CA ILE A 292 -0.26 36.39 8.79
C ILE A 292 0.80 35.38 9.20
N VAL A 293 1.23 34.55 8.25
CA VAL A 293 2.24 33.50 8.46
C VAL A 293 3.50 33.93 7.74
N ASP A 294 4.64 33.94 8.45
CA ASP A 294 5.92 34.26 7.85
C ASP A 294 6.47 33.10 6.99
N ASN A 295 7.43 33.40 6.12
CA ASN A 295 8.02 32.41 5.22
C ASN A 295 8.71 31.26 5.96
N GLN A 296 9.25 31.49 7.16
CA GLN A 296 9.90 30.43 7.95
C GLN A 296 8.91 29.38 8.43
N VAL A 297 7.70 29.79 8.86
CA VAL A 297 6.62 28.87 9.22
C VAL A 297 6.14 28.09 8.00
N MET A 298 6.04 28.77 6.84
CA MET A 298 5.64 28.10 5.60
C MET A 298 6.65 27.03 5.14
N ASP A 299 7.93 27.29 5.29
CA ASP A 299 8.98 26.32 4.96
C ASP A 299 8.95 25.10 5.91
N LYS A 300 8.71 25.35 7.21
CA LYS A 300 8.49 24.25 8.18
C LYS A 300 7.28 23.40 7.79
N ILE A 301 6.17 24.02 7.38
CA ILE A 301 4.97 23.30 6.93
C ILE A 301 5.30 22.43 5.73
N ARG A 302 5.95 22.98 4.70
CA ARG A 302 6.36 22.21 3.52
C ARG A 302 7.22 21.00 3.89
N LEU A 303 8.14 21.19 4.84
CA LEU A 303 9.00 20.12 5.32
C LEU A 303 8.21 19.03 6.06
N PHE A 304 7.30 19.41 6.96
CA PHE A 304 6.48 18.46 7.70
C PHE A 304 5.45 17.72 6.83
N TYR A 305 5.07 18.26 5.67
CA TYR A 305 4.18 17.58 4.72
C TYR A 305 4.89 16.62 3.77
N ARG A 306 6.22 16.72 3.65
CA ARG A 306 7.02 15.88 2.73
C ARG A 306 7.73 14.75 3.45
N VAL A 307 8.04 13.72 2.69
CA VAL A 307 8.98 12.66 3.09
C VAL A 307 10.26 12.78 2.27
N LYS A 308 11.36 12.28 2.83
CA LYS A 308 12.69 12.22 2.18
C LYS A 308 13.22 10.79 2.27
N GLU A 309 14.09 10.39 1.34
CA GLU A 309 14.71 9.07 1.35
C GLU A 309 15.50 8.82 2.63
N GLU A 310 16.15 9.87 3.15
CA GLU A 310 16.91 9.84 4.40
C GLU A 310 16.08 9.39 5.62
N TYR A 311 14.78 9.57 5.59
CA TYR A 311 13.88 9.09 6.65
C TYR A 311 13.76 7.56 6.66
N LEU A 312 13.78 6.91 5.50
CA LEU A 312 13.87 5.47 5.44
C LEU A 312 15.31 4.98 5.65
N ASP A 313 16.32 5.75 5.24
CA ASP A 313 17.71 5.39 5.50
C ASP A 313 17.96 5.26 6.99
N ILE A 314 17.57 6.25 7.81
CA ILE A 314 17.74 6.17 9.28
C ILE A 314 16.98 4.97 9.88
N VAL A 315 15.80 4.63 9.37
CA VAL A 315 15.05 3.43 9.80
C VAL A 315 15.87 2.16 9.55
N PHE A 316 16.40 1.98 8.34
CA PHE A 316 17.18 0.79 8.00
C PHE A 316 18.53 0.74 8.72
N GLU A 317 19.18 1.88 8.90
CA GLU A 317 20.44 2.01 9.65
C GLU A 317 20.26 1.69 11.13
N THR A 318 19.19 2.21 11.76
CA THR A 318 18.85 1.92 13.16
C THR A 318 18.57 0.42 13.35
N ILE A 319 17.76 -0.18 12.48
CA ILE A 319 17.52 -1.62 12.51
C ILE A 319 18.83 -2.42 12.38
N LYS A 320 19.71 -2.02 11.47
CA LYS A 320 21.02 -2.67 11.30
C LYS A 320 21.91 -2.49 12.52
N LYS A 321 21.93 -1.30 13.12
CA LYS A 321 22.71 -0.99 14.33
C LYS A 321 22.24 -1.80 15.54
N ASP A 322 20.93 -1.84 15.79
CA ASP A 322 20.36 -2.41 17.01
C ASP A 322 20.16 -3.92 16.92
N PHE A 323 19.89 -4.46 15.73
CA PHE A 323 19.55 -5.88 15.53
C PHE A 323 20.51 -6.63 14.59
N GLY A 324 21.46 -5.93 13.97
CA GLY A 324 22.44 -6.50 13.04
C GLY A 324 21.92 -6.67 11.61
N SER A 325 20.65 -7.00 11.41
CA SER A 325 20.01 -7.11 10.08
C SER A 325 18.49 -6.99 10.16
N MET A 326 17.86 -6.71 9.01
CA MET A 326 16.40 -6.72 8.85
C MET A 326 15.81 -8.11 9.22
N ASP A 327 16.45 -9.21 8.82
CA ASP A 327 15.98 -10.57 9.14
C ASP A 327 15.97 -10.83 10.66
N MET A 328 17.00 -10.35 11.36
CA MET A 328 17.05 -10.49 12.81
C MET A 328 16.01 -9.62 13.51
N PHE A 329 15.78 -8.40 13.02
CA PHE A 329 14.72 -7.52 13.50
C PHE A 329 13.34 -8.15 13.29
N MET A 330 13.05 -8.61 12.07
CA MET A 330 11.80 -9.32 11.76
C MET A 330 11.57 -10.50 12.71
N LYS A 331 12.60 -11.33 12.90
CA LYS A 331 12.50 -12.54 13.74
C LYS A 331 12.38 -12.25 15.23
N LYS A 332 13.23 -11.36 15.78
CA LYS A 332 13.36 -11.15 17.22
C LYS A 332 12.39 -10.11 17.78
N ALA A 333 12.18 -9.03 17.04
CA ALA A 333 11.42 -7.87 17.48
C ALA A 333 9.98 -7.88 16.95
N LEU A 334 9.77 -8.30 15.70
CA LEU A 334 8.45 -8.34 15.08
C LEU A 334 7.81 -9.74 15.08
N TYR A 335 8.44 -10.74 15.68
CA TYR A 335 7.96 -12.12 15.77
C TYR A 335 7.67 -12.79 14.42
N MET A 336 8.25 -12.24 13.35
CA MET A 336 8.15 -12.76 11.99
C MET A 336 9.24 -13.83 11.76
N ASN A 337 9.07 -14.98 12.40
CA ASN A 337 9.91 -16.14 12.15
C ASN A 337 9.69 -16.70 10.71
N PRO A 338 10.54 -17.61 10.20
CA PRO A 338 10.42 -18.14 8.85
C PRO A 338 9.05 -18.73 8.52
N LYS A 339 8.39 -19.38 9.49
CA LYS A 339 7.03 -19.93 9.31
C LYS A 339 5.99 -18.84 9.12
N ASN A 340 6.02 -17.78 9.96
CA ASN A 340 5.11 -16.65 9.85
C ASN A 340 5.34 -15.86 8.55
N MET A 341 6.61 -15.70 8.15
CA MET A 341 6.97 -15.09 6.86
C MET A 341 6.39 -15.89 5.68
N GLU A 342 6.51 -17.20 5.71
CA GLU A 342 5.94 -18.08 4.67
C GLU A 342 4.42 -17.97 4.63
N VAL A 343 3.75 -17.98 5.79
CA VAL A 343 2.28 -17.79 5.88
C VAL A 343 1.88 -16.46 5.26
N LEU A 344 2.57 -15.36 5.62
CA LEU A 344 2.30 -14.03 5.11
C LEU A 344 2.46 -13.99 3.57
N ARG A 345 3.60 -14.48 3.07
CA ARG A 345 3.89 -14.57 1.63
C ARG A 345 2.87 -15.44 0.90
N LYS A 346 2.54 -16.60 1.43
CA LYS A 346 1.52 -17.48 0.86
C LYS A 346 0.13 -16.81 0.82
N LYS A 347 -0.17 -15.95 1.79
CA LYS A 347 -1.45 -15.24 1.88
C LYS A 347 -1.55 -14.10 0.86
N TYR A 348 -0.51 -13.31 0.70
CA TYR A 348 -0.56 -12.06 -0.08
C TYR A 348 0.16 -12.10 -1.42
N LEU A 349 0.95 -13.12 -1.73
CA LEU A 349 1.68 -13.25 -3.00
C LEU A 349 1.05 -14.27 -3.96
N VAL A 350 1.32 -14.05 -5.25
CA VAL A 350 0.96 -14.93 -6.37
C VAL A 350 2.04 -14.96 -7.44
#